data_fad4c1950328ddaa114a30d06daba767
#
_entry.id   fad4c1950328ddaa114a30d06daba767
#
_cell.length_a   1.000
_cell.length_b   1.000
_cell.length_c   1.000
_cell.angle_alpha   90.00
_cell.angle_beta   90.00
_cell.angle_gamma   90.00
#
_symmetry.space_group_name_H-M   'P 1'
#
loop_
_entity.id
_entity.type
_entity.pdbx_description
1 polymer ?
#
loop_
_entity_poly.entity_id
_entity_poly.type
_entity_poly.pdbx_seq_one_letter_code
_entity_poly.pdbx_strand_id
1 'polypeptide(L)' 'MLKVTLVKSTIGSTPYQKKVVEALGLKKLHQTVELPDNAQVRGSIFKVSHLLSVEETK' A
#
# COMPACT_ATOMS: atom_id res chain seq x y z
N MET A 1 5.05 0.51 -13.70
CA MET A 1 4.36 1.05 -12.51
C MET A 1 3.92 -0.09 -11.61
N LEU A 2 3.73 0.17 -10.35
CA LEU A 2 3.27 -0.83 -9.40
C LEU A 2 1.78 -0.65 -9.14
N LYS A 3 1.04 -1.73 -9.22
CA LYS A 3 -0.38 -1.76 -8.90
C LYS A 3 -0.55 -2.31 -7.50
N VAL A 4 -1.01 -1.49 -6.59
CA VAL A 4 -1.09 -1.83 -5.17
C VAL A 4 -2.56 -1.89 -4.76
N THR A 5 -2.95 -3.00 -4.15
CA THR A 5 -4.31 -3.21 -3.68
C THR A 5 -4.30 -3.45 -2.17
N LEU A 6 -5.18 -2.78 -1.45
CA LEU A 6 -5.34 -3.00 -0.03
C LEU A 6 -6.22 -4.25 0.17
N VAL A 7 -5.61 -5.35 0.60
CA VAL A 7 -6.30 -6.63 0.73
C VAL A 7 -6.73 -6.94 2.17
N LYS A 8 -6.18 -6.23 3.14
CA LYS A 8 -6.57 -6.39 4.55
C LYS A 8 -6.91 -5.05 5.16
N SER A 9 -7.88 -5.06 6.09
CA SER A 9 -8.28 -3.85 6.80
C SER A 9 -7.15 -3.31 7.66
N THR A 10 -7.07 -1.98 7.78
CA THR A 10 -6.15 -1.33 8.68
C THR A 10 -6.66 -1.30 10.12
N ILE A 11 -7.85 -1.81 10.37
CA ILE A 11 -8.40 -1.92 11.72
C ILE A 11 -7.49 -2.85 12.52
N GLY A 12 -7.02 -2.38 13.68
CA GLY A 12 -6.07 -3.12 14.48
C GLY A 12 -4.61 -2.90 14.13
N SER A 13 -4.32 -2.21 13.02
CA SER A 13 -2.97 -1.83 12.67
C SER A 13 -2.48 -0.67 13.53
N THR A 14 -1.16 -0.52 13.63
CA THR A 14 -0.60 0.62 14.36
C THR A 14 -0.94 1.92 13.63
N PRO A 15 -1.01 3.05 14.35
CA PRO A 15 -1.24 4.34 13.70
C PRO A 15 -0.21 4.66 12.62
N TYR A 16 1.02 4.22 12.78
CA TYR A 16 2.08 4.41 11.79
C TYR A 16 1.75 3.69 10.48
N GLN A 17 1.36 2.43 10.57
CA GLN A 17 1.00 1.64 9.39
C GLN A 17 -0.20 2.26 8.66
N LYS A 18 -1.17 2.73 9.41
CA LYS A 18 -2.34 3.38 8.85
C LYS A 18 -1.95 4.63 8.06
N LYS A 19 -1.04 5.44 8.61
CA LYS A 19 -0.54 6.63 7.92
C LYS A 19 0.21 6.28 6.65
N VAL A 20 1.01 5.22 6.67
CA VAL A 20 1.75 4.78 5.48
C VAL A 20 0.77 4.37 4.38
N VAL A 21 -0.26 3.61 4.71
CA VAL A 21 -1.27 3.19 3.75
C VAL A 21 -2.00 4.40 3.16
N GLU A 22 -2.37 5.37 4.00
CA GLU A 22 -2.99 6.60 3.51
C GLU A 22 -2.08 7.40 2.60
N ALA A 23 -0.80 7.46 2.92
CA ALA A 23 0.18 8.15 2.09
C ALA A 23 0.33 7.50 0.71
N LEU A 24 0.08 6.19 0.62
CA LEU A 24 0.06 5.49 -0.65
C LEU A 24 -1.22 5.76 -1.46
N GLY A 25 -2.23 6.35 -0.83
CA GLY A 25 -3.49 6.65 -1.48
C GLY A 25 -4.58 5.61 -1.26
N LEU A 26 -4.32 4.61 -0.42
CA LEU A 26 -5.28 3.54 -0.14
C LEU A 26 -6.10 3.90 1.09
N LYS A 27 -7.37 4.19 0.90
CA LYS A 27 -8.25 4.60 1.99
C LYS A 27 -9.33 3.56 2.30
N LYS A 28 -9.60 2.66 1.36
CA LYS A 28 -10.66 1.66 1.51
C LYS A 28 -10.12 0.28 1.24
N LEU A 29 -10.72 -0.71 1.88
CA LEU A 29 -10.42 -2.11 1.60
C LEU A 29 -10.69 -2.43 0.14
N HIS A 30 -9.78 -3.19 -0.46
CA HIS A 30 -9.83 -3.58 -1.88
C HIS A 30 -9.68 -2.41 -2.86
N GLN A 31 -9.27 -1.24 -2.38
CA GLN A 31 -8.93 -0.14 -3.27
C GLN A 31 -7.59 -0.43 -3.95
N THR A 32 -7.51 -0.14 -5.23
CA THR A 32 -6.30 -0.32 -6.02
C THR A 32 -5.79 1.02 -6.50
N VAL A 33 -4.47 1.23 -6.41
CA VAL A 33 -3.83 2.44 -6.93
C VAL A 33 -2.59 2.03 -7.73
N GLU A 34 -2.22 2.86 -8.69
CA GLU A 34 -0.99 2.70 -9.43
C GLU A 34 0.03 3.72 -8.93
N LEU A 35 1.23 3.23 -8.65
CA LEU A 35 2.29 4.05 -8.09
C LEU A 35 3.57 3.87 -8.92
N PRO A 36 4.40 4.90 -9.00
CA PRO A 36 5.68 4.77 -9.69
C PRO A 36 6.58 3.78 -8.96
N ASP A 37 7.38 3.05 -9.73
CA ASP A 37 8.35 2.11 -9.18
C ASP A 37 9.63 2.85 -8.82
N ASN A 38 9.74 3.30 -7.58
CA ASN A 38 10.94 3.95 -7.09
C ASN A 38 11.23 3.47 -5.66
N ALA A 39 12.43 3.79 -5.18
CA ALA A 39 12.87 3.31 -3.86
C ALA A 39 11.98 3.80 -2.73
N GLN A 40 11.49 5.02 -2.82
CA GLN A 40 10.64 5.60 -1.79
C GLN A 40 9.30 4.85 -1.69
N VAL A 41 8.68 4.59 -2.84
CA VAL A 41 7.41 3.86 -2.89
C VAL A 41 7.60 2.42 -2.43
N ARG A 42 8.65 1.76 -2.91
CA ARG A 42 8.95 0.38 -2.49
C ARG A 42 9.19 0.28 -1.00
N GLY A 43 9.90 1.24 -0.41
CA GLY A 43 10.12 1.26 1.03
C GLY A 43 8.83 1.39 1.82
N SER A 44 7.93 2.25 1.37
CA SER A 44 6.61 2.42 2.01
C SER A 44 5.78 1.15 1.90
N ILE A 45 5.75 0.54 0.72
CA ILE A 45 5.00 -0.70 0.48
C ILE A 45 5.54 -1.82 1.37
N PHE A 46 6.85 -1.93 1.50
CA PHE A 46 7.48 -2.97 2.30
C PHE A 46 7.03 -2.91 3.76
N LYS A 47 6.88 -1.71 4.31
CA LYS A 47 6.48 -1.52 5.71
C LYS A 47 5.08 -2.04 6.00
N VAL A 48 4.22 -2.07 5.01
CA VAL A 48 2.82 -2.51 5.16
C VAL A 48 2.48 -3.63 4.19
N SER A 49 3.47 -4.37 3.72
CA SER A 49 3.28 -5.42 2.71
C SER A 49 2.31 -6.51 3.16
N HIS A 50 2.21 -6.75 4.45
CA HIS A 50 1.28 -7.73 4.99
C HIS A 50 -0.20 -7.32 4.83
N LEU A 51 -0.45 -6.06 4.52
CA LEU A 51 -1.79 -5.53 4.28
C LEU A 51 -2.11 -5.36 2.80
N LEU A 52 -1.10 -5.48 1.95
CA LEU A 52 -1.21 -5.11 0.53
C LEU A 52 -0.90 -6.27 -0.39
N SER A 53 -1.48 -6.20 -1.59
CA SER A 53 -1.09 -7.03 -2.72
C SER A 53 -0.47 -6.12 -3.77
N VAL A 54 0.72 -6.44 -4.24
CA VAL A 54 1.44 -5.62 -5.20
C VAL A 54 1.67 -6.40 -6.48
N GLU A 55 1.31 -5.81 -7.59
CA GLU A 55 1.57 -6.36 -8.91
C GLU A 55 2.39 -5.36 -9.71
N GLU A 56 3.38 -5.86 -10.45
CA GLU A 56 4.09 -5.03 -11.39
C GLU A 56 3.33 -4.99 -12.70
N THR A 57 3.04 -3.78 -13.16
CA THR A 57 2.45 -3.55 -14.47
C THR A 57 3.47 -2.85 -15.34
N LYS A 58 3.54 -3.28 -16.57
CA LYS A 58 4.43 -2.64 -17.53
C LYS A 58 3.71 -1.52 -18.28
#